data_aa6a9b396404c5a4d98bea0da787f82d
#
_entry.id   aa6a9b396404c5a4d98bea0da787f82d
#
_cell.length_a   1.000
_cell.length_b   1.000
_cell.length_c   1.000
_cell.angle_alpha   90.00
_cell.angle_beta   90.00
_cell.angle_gamma   90.00
#
_symmetry.space_group_name_H-M   'P 1'
#
loop_
_entity.id
_entity.type
_entity.pdbx_description
1 polymer ?
#
loop_
_entity_poly.entity_id
_entity_poly.type
_entity_poly.pdbx_seq_one_letter_code
_entity_poly.pdbx_strand_id
1 'polypeptide(L)'
;DRTYGHELINDEGKRTWNISDGMTYLYNGDQDQYGTGYWATVDPKRLAGTTTEYVTRPDGAGDRTRNIYSWVGGSSLGDYGTAGMHYKTLGNSGSTRNGTDAKKSWFLFDDEIVAVGSGITSSTGNYVETVIENRKLKEDGSNQVLIDGEERSIRDDGAESAGKGTKIPAASWLYLEGNTDHSDIGYYFPGKADIMALKEKRTGNWNTQGTTEGEETNQFATFWFEHGKKPTDADYSYVILPGKDAQETENYAANPDIEVLECSGDAHAVRENSLGLTAVNFWNSKGKTVEGITSNKAASVTMQVSDGVVSVG
;
A
#
# COMPACT_ATOMS: atom_id res chain seq x y z
N ASP A 1 13.13 6.91 -15.17
CA ASP A 1 11.93 7.76 -15.20
C ASP A 1 11.64 8.32 -13.82
N ARG A 2 10.60 9.13 -13.71
CA ARG A 2 10.17 9.76 -12.46
C ARG A 2 8.66 9.65 -12.34
N THR A 3 8.19 9.46 -11.12
CA THR A 3 6.75 9.54 -10.86
C THR A 3 6.29 11.00 -10.94
N TYR A 4 5.12 11.19 -11.50
CA TYR A 4 4.39 12.46 -11.43
C TYR A 4 3.54 12.49 -10.15
N GLY A 5 3.11 13.67 -9.75
CA GLY A 5 2.01 13.83 -8.82
C GLY A 5 0.72 13.32 -9.48
N HIS A 6 -0.09 14.22 -9.91
CA HIS A 6 -1.24 13.93 -10.76
C HIS A 6 -1.36 15.03 -11.82
N GLU A 7 -2.21 14.83 -12.79
CA GLU A 7 -2.58 15.86 -13.75
C GLU A 7 -4.00 16.35 -13.48
N LEU A 8 -4.15 17.66 -13.38
CA LEU A 8 -5.44 18.30 -13.30
C LEU A 8 -5.88 18.64 -14.73
N ILE A 9 -6.68 17.75 -15.33
CA ILE A 9 -7.21 17.93 -16.69
C ILE A 9 -8.65 18.40 -16.58
N ASN A 10 -9.01 19.51 -17.21
CA ASN A 10 -10.35 20.07 -17.15
C ASN A 10 -10.88 20.28 -15.72
N ASP A 11 -10.00 20.65 -14.79
CA ASP A 11 -10.31 20.79 -13.37
C ASP A 11 -10.80 19.50 -12.68
N GLU A 12 -10.49 18.34 -13.21
CA GLU A 12 -10.77 17.04 -12.60
C GLU A 12 -9.59 16.52 -11.76
N GLY A 13 -9.86 15.61 -10.83
CA GLY A 13 -8.84 15.04 -9.98
C GLY A 13 -8.28 15.98 -8.91
N LYS A 14 -9.06 16.97 -8.47
CA LYS A 14 -8.63 18.03 -7.54
C LYS A 14 -7.99 17.53 -6.25
N ARG A 15 -8.39 16.35 -5.76
CA ARG A 15 -7.92 15.78 -4.49
C ARG A 15 -7.18 14.46 -4.62
N THR A 16 -6.63 14.15 -5.78
CA THR A 16 -5.82 12.95 -6.00
C THR A 16 -4.35 13.14 -5.63
N TRP A 17 -4.07 13.97 -4.64
CA TRP A 17 -2.73 14.42 -4.22
C TRP A 17 -1.70 13.32 -4.03
N ASN A 18 -2.14 12.16 -3.50
CA ASN A 18 -1.25 11.09 -3.07
C ASN A 18 -1.25 9.88 -4.02
N ILE A 19 -1.91 9.96 -5.17
CA ILE A 19 -2.02 8.82 -6.10
C ILE A 19 -0.64 8.31 -6.55
N SER A 20 0.32 9.22 -6.70
CA SER A 20 1.70 8.87 -7.08
C SER A 20 2.59 8.46 -5.92
N ASP A 21 2.07 8.43 -4.69
CA ASP A 21 2.83 8.07 -3.50
C ASP A 21 2.68 6.57 -3.16
N GLY A 22 2.53 5.76 -4.21
CA GLY A 22 2.47 4.30 -4.16
C GLY A 22 1.06 3.72 -4.03
N MET A 23 0.04 4.42 -4.54
CA MET A 23 -1.31 3.85 -4.57
C MET A 23 -1.34 2.54 -5.35
N THR A 24 -2.01 1.56 -4.78
CA THR A 24 -2.26 0.25 -5.39
C THR A 24 -3.73 0.10 -5.74
N TYR A 25 -3.98 -0.47 -6.92
CA TYR A 25 -5.31 -0.85 -7.37
C TYR A 25 -5.37 -2.37 -7.42
N LEU A 26 -6.11 -2.98 -6.52
CA LEU A 26 -6.36 -4.42 -6.56
C LEU A 26 -7.69 -4.69 -7.26
N TYR A 27 -7.61 -5.17 -8.50
CA TYR A 27 -8.76 -5.65 -9.25
C TYR A 27 -8.96 -7.14 -8.97
N ASN A 28 -10.19 -7.51 -8.60
CA ASN A 28 -10.60 -8.86 -8.29
C ASN A 28 -12.05 -9.09 -8.78
N GLY A 29 -12.84 -9.94 -8.13
CA GLY A 29 -14.24 -10.18 -8.48
C GLY A 29 -15.14 -8.95 -8.41
N ASP A 30 -14.80 -7.96 -7.56
CA ASP A 30 -15.53 -6.68 -7.46
C ASP A 30 -15.04 -5.68 -8.51
N GLN A 31 -15.69 -5.66 -9.67
CA GLN A 31 -15.37 -4.75 -10.77
C GLN A 31 -15.82 -3.30 -10.49
N ASP A 32 -16.71 -3.07 -9.52
CA ASP A 32 -17.20 -1.73 -9.14
C ASP A 32 -16.40 -1.08 -8.01
N GLN A 33 -15.36 -1.73 -7.49
CA GLN A 33 -14.58 -1.22 -6.37
C GLN A 33 -14.14 0.25 -6.55
N TYR A 34 -13.67 0.60 -7.74
CA TYR A 34 -13.20 1.94 -8.08
C TYR A 34 -14.21 2.73 -8.95
N GLY A 35 -15.40 2.14 -9.15
CA GLY A 35 -16.54 2.76 -9.84
C GLY A 35 -17.40 3.60 -8.91
N THR A 36 -18.69 3.53 -9.11
CA THR A 36 -19.80 4.25 -8.45
C THR A 36 -19.46 5.01 -7.16
N GLY A 37 -19.20 6.31 -7.29
CA GLY A 37 -18.97 7.19 -6.14
C GLY A 37 -17.62 7.03 -5.41
N TYR A 38 -16.74 6.10 -5.81
CA TYR A 38 -15.48 5.86 -5.08
C TYR A 38 -14.67 7.13 -4.88
N TRP A 39 -14.33 7.86 -5.96
CA TRP A 39 -13.50 9.06 -5.88
C TRP A 39 -14.17 10.24 -5.17
N ALA A 40 -15.51 10.29 -5.17
CA ALA A 40 -16.25 11.30 -4.43
C ALA A 40 -16.22 11.04 -2.92
N THR A 41 -16.07 9.78 -2.48
CA THR A 41 -16.28 9.35 -1.09
C THR A 41 -15.03 8.80 -0.39
N VAL A 42 -14.02 8.28 -1.13
CA VAL A 42 -12.79 7.79 -0.52
C VAL A 42 -12.06 8.91 0.25
N ASP A 43 -11.41 8.59 1.37
CA ASP A 43 -10.53 9.57 2.01
C ASP A 43 -9.28 9.79 1.14
N PRO A 44 -9.11 10.96 0.51
CA PRO A 44 -8.00 11.22 -0.40
C PRO A 44 -6.64 11.27 0.31
N LYS A 45 -6.64 11.27 1.64
CA LYS A 45 -5.42 11.21 2.47
C LYS A 45 -4.99 9.77 2.73
N ARG A 46 -5.91 8.79 2.54
CA ARG A 46 -5.69 7.35 2.80
C ARG A 46 -6.04 6.52 1.57
N LEU A 47 -5.30 6.69 0.48
CA LEU A 47 -5.44 5.80 -0.67
C LEU A 47 -4.66 4.51 -0.42
N ALA A 48 -5.26 3.36 -0.75
CA ALA A 48 -4.64 2.05 -0.53
C ALA A 48 -3.22 1.99 -1.10
N GLY A 49 -2.29 1.42 -0.36
CA GLY A 49 -0.88 1.27 -0.75
C GLY A 49 -0.01 2.51 -0.53
N THR A 50 -0.56 3.71 -0.25
CA THR A 50 0.26 4.93 -0.09
C THR A 50 1.02 4.97 1.23
N THR A 51 2.20 5.62 1.23
CA THR A 51 2.91 6.03 2.45
C THR A 51 3.09 7.54 2.40
N THR A 52 2.36 8.27 3.24
CA THR A 52 2.27 9.73 3.16
C THR A 52 1.83 10.35 4.48
N GLU A 53 1.89 11.67 4.57
CA GLU A 53 1.32 12.39 5.69
C GLU A 53 -0.22 12.43 5.62
N TYR A 54 -0.86 12.20 6.74
CA TYR A 54 -2.29 12.43 6.90
C TYR A 54 -2.58 13.93 7.01
N VAL A 55 -2.69 14.60 5.88
CA VAL A 55 -2.92 16.05 5.81
C VAL A 55 -3.78 16.43 4.61
N THR A 56 -4.71 17.34 4.82
CA THR A 56 -5.47 17.96 3.73
C THR A 56 -4.61 19.01 3.03
N ARG A 57 -4.57 18.93 1.70
CA ARG A 57 -3.86 19.89 0.85
C ARG A 57 -4.86 20.74 0.05
N PRO A 58 -4.44 21.89 -0.50
CA PRO A 58 -5.28 22.66 -1.43
C PRO A 58 -5.72 21.81 -2.64
N ASP A 59 -6.89 22.09 -3.17
CA ASP A 59 -7.36 21.46 -4.40
C ASP A 59 -6.35 21.70 -5.55
N GLY A 60 -6.06 20.67 -6.32
CA GLY A 60 -5.04 20.69 -7.37
C GLY A 60 -3.59 20.70 -6.90
N ALA A 61 -3.34 20.55 -5.59
CA ALA A 61 -1.96 20.47 -5.08
C ALA A 61 -1.20 19.30 -5.72
N GLY A 62 0.04 19.58 -6.14
CA GLY A 62 0.92 18.59 -6.76
C GLY A 62 0.71 18.39 -8.25
N ASP A 63 -0.19 19.15 -8.91
CA ASP A 63 -0.34 19.08 -10.36
C ASP A 63 1.01 19.23 -11.06
N ARG A 64 1.30 18.27 -11.95
CA ARG A 64 2.55 18.18 -12.73
C ARG A 64 3.85 18.21 -11.93
N THR A 65 3.80 18.06 -10.60
CA THR A 65 5.04 17.97 -9.81
C THR A 65 5.71 16.62 -10.05
N ARG A 66 7.03 16.64 -10.28
CA ARG A 66 7.83 15.42 -10.43
C ARG A 66 8.48 15.05 -9.12
N ASN A 67 8.64 13.75 -8.92
CA ASN A 67 9.46 13.24 -7.83
C ASN A 67 10.91 13.75 -7.97
N ILE A 68 11.55 13.98 -6.84
CA ILE A 68 12.97 14.42 -6.78
C ILE A 68 13.95 13.27 -7.01
N TYR A 69 13.53 12.03 -6.75
CA TYR A 69 14.31 10.83 -7.00
C TYR A 69 13.99 10.23 -8.36
N SER A 70 14.98 9.58 -8.96
CA SER A 70 14.85 8.96 -10.29
C SER A 70 14.74 7.45 -10.24
N TRP A 71 14.91 6.83 -9.07
CA TRP A 71 14.82 5.38 -8.98
C TRP A 71 13.37 4.93 -8.96
N VAL A 72 12.93 4.36 -10.04
CA VAL A 72 11.66 3.65 -10.22
C VAL A 72 11.88 2.57 -11.27
N GLY A 73 11.44 1.37 -10.99
CA GLY A 73 11.64 0.25 -11.91
C GLY A 73 11.21 -1.07 -11.31
N GLY A 74 11.66 -2.15 -11.93
CA GLY A 74 11.37 -3.51 -11.52
C GLY A 74 12.08 -4.52 -12.41
N SER A 75 11.89 -5.80 -12.11
CA SER A 75 12.29 -6.93 -12.93
C SER A 75 11.17 -7.95 -13.00
N SER A 76 11.19 -8.80 -14.03
CA SER A 76 10.26 -9.91 -14.18
C SER A 76 10.97 -11.17 -14.63
N LEU A 77 10.44 -12.31 -14.20
CA LEU A 77 10.88 -13.64 -14.62
C LEU A 77 9.65 -14.53 -14.76
N GLY A 78 9.27 -14.85 -15.98
CA GLY A 78 8.00 -15.52 -16.26
C GLY A 78 6.80 -14.67 -15.78
N ASP A 79 5.96 -15.27 -14.96
CA ASP A 79 4.75 -14.66 -14.41
C ASP A 79 5.00 -13.87 -13.12
N TYR A 80 6.23 -13.88 -12.59
CA TYR A 80 6.63 -13.29 -11.32
C TYR A 80 7.44 -12.02 -11.54
N GLY A 81 7.45 -11.14 -10.52
CA GLY A 81 8.24 -9.93 -10.65
C GLY A 81 8.30 -9.09 -9.40
N THR A 82 9.09 -8.03 -9.49
CA THR A 82 9.17 -7.00 -8.47
C THR A 82 9.09 -5.62 -9.08
N ALA A 83 8.50 -4.69 -8.37
CA ALA A 83 8.52 -3.27 -8.68
C ALA A 83 8.98 -2.48 -7.46
N GLY A 84 9.58 -1.32 -7.70
CA GLY A 84 10.00 -0.46 -6.60
C GLY A 84 10.09 1.01 -7.01
N MET A 85 10.03 1.87 -6.02
CA MET A 85 10.18 3.30 -6.19
C MET A 85 10.81 3.95 -4.94
N HIS A 86 11.67 4.93 -5.19
CA HIS A 86 12.14 5.87 -4.17
C HIS A 86 11.46 7.22 -4.43
N TYR A 87 10.76 7.75 -3.45
CA TYR A 87 10.00 8.98 -3.64
C TYR A 87 9.99 9.87 -2.41
N LYS A 88 9.57 11.10 -2.64
CA LYS A 88 9.28 12.08 -1.60
C LYS A 88 7.90 12.67 -1.82
N THR A 89 7.07 12.64 -0.79
CA THR A 89 5.70 13.15 -0.89
C THR A 89 5.66 14.67 -1.01
N LEU A 90 4.50 15.21 -1.36
CA LEU A 90 4.25 16.64 -1.28
C LEU A 90 4.36 17.11 0.18
N GLY A 91 4.93 18.27 0.40
CA GLY A 91 4.84 18.94 1.69
C GLY A 91 3.46 19.54 1.95
N ASN A 92 3.33 20.21 3.08
CA ASN A 92 2.05 20.80 3.53
C ASN A 92 1.46 21.83 2.55
N SER A 93 2.32 22.59 1.87
CA SER A 93 1.86 23.57 0.86
C SER A 93 1.30 22.92 -0.42
N GLY A 94 1.60 21.64 -0.65
CA GLY A 94 1.22 20.95 -1.88
C GLY A 94 1.96 21.41 -3.15
N SER A 95 2.95 22.28 -3.05
CA SER A 95 3.66 22.85 -4.20
C SER A 95 5.06 22.26 -4.42
N THR A 96 5.63 21.61 -3.43
CA THR A 96 6.98 21.03 -3.48
C THR A 96 6.99 19.65 -2.83
N ARG A 97 7.90 18.77 -3.29
CA ARG A 97 8.11 17.45 -2.71
C ARG A 97 9.16 17.52 -1.60
N ASN A 98 8.73 17.99 -0.44
CA ASN A 98 9.53 18.09 0.79
C ASN A 98 8.86 17.45 2.02
N GLY A 99 7.89 16.58 1.78
CA GLY A 99 7.21 15.78 2.80
C GLY A 99 8.00 14.53 3.20
N THR A 100 7.31 13.41 3.30
CA THR A 100 7.87 12.10 3.69
C THR A 100 8.77 11.54 2.59
N ASP A 101 9.97 11.11 2.97
CA ASP A 101 10.88 10.30 2.15
C ASP A 101 10.58 8.83 2.40
N ALA A 102 10.48 8.00 1.36
CA ALA A 102 10.24 6.58 1.49
C ALA A 102 10.72 5.79 0.27
N LYS A 103 11.14 4.55 0.51
CA LYS A 103 11.37 3.52 -0.50
C LYS A 103 10.30 2.47 -0.37
N LYS A 104 9.75 2.01 -1.50
CA LYS A 104 8.69 1.00 -1.55
C LYS A 104 9.01 -0.05 -2.59
N SER A 105 8.66 -1.29 -2.27
CA SER A 105 8.72 -2.43 -3.18
C SER A 105 7.45 -3.24 -3.10
N TRP A 106 7.08 -3.82 -4.23
CA TRP A 106 6.05 -4.84 -4.36
C TRP A 106 6.68 -6.05 -5.03
N PHE A 107 6.46 -7.22 -4.46
CA PHE A 107 6.91 -8.51 -4.98
C PHE A 107 5.66 -9.29 -5.31
N LEU A 108 5.53 -9.70 -6.57
CA LEU A 108 4.35 -10.36 -7.11
C LEU A 108 4.75 -11.82 -7.41
N PHE A 109 4.15 -12.71 -6.64
CA PHE A 109 4.38 -14.15 -6.78
C PHE A 109 3.10 -14.83 -7.30
N ASP A 110 2.88 -16.10 -7.02
CA ASP A 110 1.77 -16.86 -7.61
C ASP A 110 0.41 -16.49 -7.00
N ASP A 111 0.26 -16.47 -5.69
CA ASP A 111 -1.02 -16.16 -5.05
C ASP A 111 -0.93 -15.05 -3.99
N GLU A 112 0.23 -14.37 -3.88
CA GLU A 112 0.42 -13.26 -2.97
C GLU A 112 1.18 -12.08 -3.57
N ILE A 113 0.98 -10.93 -2.96
CA ILE A 113 1.73 -9.69 -3.23
C ILE A 113 2.35 -9.22 -1.93
N VAL A 114 3.68 -9.17 -1.87
CA VAL A 114 4.40 -8.69 -0.68
C VAL A 114 4.76 -7.23 -0.85
N ALA A 115 4.29 -6.38 0.05
CA ALA A 115 4.61 -4.95 0.09
C ALA A 115 5.63 -4.67 1.21
N VAL A 116 6.72 -4.03 0.83
CA VAL A 116 7.82 -3.68 1.75
C VAL A 116 8.17 -2.21 1.61
N GLY A 117 8.36 -1.52 2.72
CA GLY A 117 8.81 -0.14 2.73
C GLY A 117 9.81 0.16 3.81
N SER A 118 10.79 1.03 3.51
CA SER A 118 11.82 1.45 4.47
C SER A 118 12.26 2.91 4.27
N GLY A 119 13.10 3.39 5.17
CA GLY A 119 13.64 4.74 5.11
C GLY A 119 12.56 5.82 5.29
N ILE A 120 11.42 5.45 5.91
CA ILE A 120 10.29 6.37 6.09
C ILE A 120 10.69 7.46 7.08
N THR A 121 10.92 8.64 6.54
CA THR A 121 11.43 9.79 7.31
C THR A 121 10.66 11.05 6.96
N SER A 122 10.19 11.78 7.95
CA SER A 122 9.51 13.06 7.76
C SER A 122 9.90 14.08 8.82
N SER A 123 9.90 15.35 8.44
CA SER A 123 10.12 16.48 9.36
C SER A 123 8.89 17.40 9.47
N THR A 124 7.81 17.12 8.77
CA THR A 124 6.65 18.01 8.64
C THR A 124 5.84 18.18 9.94
N GLY A 125 5.94 17.20 10.86
CA GLY A 125 5.17 17.20 12.12
C GLY A 125 3.75 16.64 12.00
N ASN A 126 3.33 16.24 10.80
CA ASN A 126 2.08 15.49 10.59
C ASN A 126 2.26 14.01 10.94
N TYR A 127 1.16 13.31 11.18
CA TYR A 127 1.19 11.85 11.24
C TYR A 127 1.56 11.29 9.86
N VAL A 128 2.45 10.32 9.83
CA VAL A 128 2.82 9.56 8.64
C VAL A 128 2.19 8.19 8.73
N GLU A 129 1.51 7.79 7.68
CA GLU A 129 0.78 6.52 7.61
C GLU A 129 1.17 5.75 6.36
N THR A 130 1.23 4.41 6.47
CA THR A 130 1.20 3.52 5.31
C THR A 130 -0.15 2.84 5.28
N VAL A 131 -0.93 3.13 4.25
CA VAL A 131 -2.27 2.58 4.09
C VAL A 131 -2.18 1.19 3.47
N ILE A 132 -2.65 0.20 4.21
CA ILE A 132 -2.71 -1.20 3.76
C ILE A 132 -3.86 -1.34 2.77
N GLU A 133 -5.04 -0.87 3.16
CA GLU A 133 -6.26 -0.92 2.37
C GLU A 133 -7.20 0.24 2.71
N ASN A 134 -7.98 0.66 1.73
CA ASN A 134 -9.14 1.54 1.89
C ASN A 134 -10.23 1.07 0.91
N ARG A 135 -10.99 0.05 1.34
CA ARG A 135 -11.89 -0.73 0.50
C ARG A 135 -13.33 -0.26 0.64
N LYS A 136 -13.99 0.00 -0.49
CA LYS A 136 -15.43 0.22 -0.52
C LYS A 136 -16.14 -1.09 -0.17
N LEU A 137 -17.10 -1.01 0.74
CA LEU A 137 -17.86 -2.13 1.27
C LEU A 137 -19.26 -2.21 0.65
N LYS A 138 -20.02 -3.25 1.01
CA LYS A 138 -21.47 -3.35 0.77
C LYS A 138 -22.17 -2.09 1.28
N GLU A 139 -23.31 -1.75 0.71
CA GLU A 139 -24.07 -0.53 1.05
C GLU A 139 -24.41 -0.45 2.53
N ASP A 140 -24.72 -1.57 3.16
CA ASP A 140 -25.02 -1.68 4.59
C ASP A 140 -23.77 -1.81 5.49
N GLY A 141 -22.59 -1.93 4.87
CA GLY A 141 -21.33 -2.12 5.59
C GLY A 141 -21.22 -3.46 6.33
N SER A 142 -22.01 -4.47 5.96
CA SER A 142 -22.06 -5.77 6.65
C SER A 142 -20.84 -6.68 6.44
N ASN A 143 -19.92 -6.32 5.55
CA ASN A 143 -18.71 -7.12 5.29
C ASN A 143 -18.00 -7.51 6.59
N GLN A 144 -17.72 -8.81 6.74
CA GLN A 144 -16.98 -9.31 7.88
C GLN A 144 -15.51 -8.86 7.84
N VAL A 145 -14.99 -8.50 9.00
CA VAL A 145 -13.55 -8.26 9.22
C VAL A 145 -13.10 -9.11 10.37
N LEU A 146 -12.18 -10.03 10.12
CA LEU A 146 -11.56 -10.84 11.17
C LEU A 146 -10.09 -10.44 11.35
N ILE A 147 -9.65 -10.34 12.59
CA ILE A 147 -8.24 -10.09 12.92
C ILE A 147 -7.81 -11.19 13.90
N ASP A 148 -6.86 -12.02 13.47
CA ASP A 148 -6.43 -13.22 14.20
C ASP A 148 -7.61 -14.14 14.57
N GLY A 149 -8.59 -14.30 13.66
CA GLY A 149 -9.77 -15.15 13.82
C GLY A 149 -10.91 -14.52 14.63
N GLU A 150 -10.75 -13.34 15.15
CA GLU A 150 -11.76 -12.65 15.96
C GLU A 150 -12.39 -11.48 15.21
N GLU A 151 -13.70 -11.40 15.24
CA GLU A 151 -14.42 -10.19 14.83
C GLU A 151 -14.23 -9.12 15.90
N ARG A 152 -13.38 -8.15 15.61
CA ARG A 152 -13.10 -7.06 16.53
C ARG A 152 -13.98 -5.85 16.23
N SER A 153 -14.44 -5.20 17.31
CA SER A 153 -15.08 -3.89 17.17
C SER A 153 -14.05 -2.89 16.64
N ILE A 154 -14.16 -2.56 15.37
CA ILE A 154 -13.44 -1.46 14.75
C ILE A 154 -14.39 -0.27 14.68
N ARG A 155 -13.88 0.91 14.95
CA ARG A 155 -14.67 2.11 15.12
C ARG A 155 -15.41 2.46 13.84
N ASP A 156 -16.74 2.57 13.95
CA ASP A 156 -17.64 3.05 12.92
C ASP A 156 -18.20 4.40 13.39
N ASP A 157 -17.43 5.46 13.21
CA ASP A 157 -17.88 6.80 13.54
C ASP A 157 -17.71 7.75 12.37
N GLY A 158 -18.79 7.95 11.66
CA GLY A 158 -18.84 8.80 10.48
C GLY A 158 -18.02 10.09 10.58
N ALA A 159 -17.50 10.49 9.46
CA ALA A 159 -17.12 11.81 8.96
C ALA A 159 -16.02 12.63 9.67
N GLU A 160 -15.75 12.53 10.95
CA GLU A 160 -14.77 13.39 11.63
C GLU A 160 -13.65 12.63 12.33
N SER A 161 -13.40 11.41 11.94
CA SER A 161 -12.42 10.54 12.58
C SER A 161 -10.97 10.72 12.10
N ALA A 162 -10.62 11.88 11.62
CA ALA A 162 -9.25 12.20 11.24
C ALA A 162 -8.25 11.74 12.30
N GLY A 163 -7.45 10.74 11.99
CA GLY A 163 -6.47 10.15 12.90
C GLY A 163 -7.05 9.24 13.99
N LYS A 164 -8.32 8.88 13.91
CA LYS A 164 -9.02 8.09 14.92
C LYS A 164 -9.41 6.74 14.35
N GLY A 165 -8.61 5.77 14.33
CA GLY A 165 -8.98 4.37 14.16
C GLY A 165 -8.91 3.63 15.49
N THR A 166 -9.27 2.37 15.48
CA THR A 166 -9.01 1.45 16.58
C THR A 166 -7.61 0.86 16.40
N LYS A 167 -6.76 0.98 17.42
CA LYS A 167 -5.44 0.34 17.39
C LYS A 167 -5.58 -1.14 17.69
N ILE A 168 -5.03 -1.97 16.82
CA ILE A 168 -4.95 -3.42 16.94
C ILE A 168 -3.47 -3.78 17.13
N PRO A 169 -3.06 -4.15 18.34
CA PRO A 169 -1.68 -4.50 18.60
C PRO A 169 -1.35 -5.91 18.12
N ALA A 170 -0.14 -6.10 17.61
CA ALA A 170 0.47 -7.39 17.28
C ALA A 170 -0.41 -8.30 16.40
N ALA A 171 -1.12 -7.73 15.42
CA ALA A 171 -1.89 -8.50 14.46
C ALA A 171 -0.97 -9.41 13.62
N SER A 172 -1.36 -10.67 13.47
CA SER A 172 -0.69 -11.63 12.60
C SER A 172 -1.32 -11.69 11.21
N TRP A 173 -2.64 -11.63 11.15
CA TRP A 173 -3.38 -11.62 9.90
C TRP A 173 -4.71 -10.88 10.02
N LEU A 174 -5.26 -10.51 8.89
CA LEU A 174 -6.55 -9.87 8.74
C LEU A 174 -7.27 -10.45 7.53
N TYR A 175 -8.56 -10.70 7.67
CA TYR A 175 -9.46 -11.06 6.58
C TYR A 175 -10.51 -9.97 6.40
N LEU A 176 -10.76 -9.60 5.15
CA LEU A 176 -11.81 -8.70 4.72
C LEU A 176 -12.72 -9.41 3.73
N GLU A 177 -13.99 -9.63 4.12
CA GLU A 177 -15.02 -10.14 3.22
C GLU A 177 -15.24 -9.19 2.05
N GLY A 178 -15.31 -9.75 0.85
CA GLY A 178 -15.57 -9.01 -0.37
C GLY A 178 -17.05 -8.65 -0.57
N ASN A 179 -17.33 -7.80 -1.56
CA ASN A 179 -18.68 -7.43 -1.92
C ASN A 179 -19.36 -8.46 -2.84
N THR A 180 -18.56 -9.22 -3.58
CA THR A 180 -18.97 -10.19 -4.59
C THR A 180 -18.14 -11.46 -4.47
N ASP A 181 -18.54 -12.53 -5.16
CA ASP A 181 -17.74 -13.75 -5.24
C ASP A 181 -16.33 -13.46 -5.75
N HIS A 182 -15.34 -14.12 -5.20
CA HIS A 182 -13.91 -13.96 -5.52
C HIS A 182 -13.36 -12.54 -5.27
N SER A 183 -13.95 -11.80 -4.35
CA SER A 183 -13.46 -10.47 -3.97
C SER A 183 -12.97 -10.36 -2.53
N ASP A 184 -12.93 -11.47 -1.81
CA ASP A 184 -12.31 -11.57 -0.48
C ASP A 184 -10.82 -11.23 -0.53
N ILE A 185 -10.28 -10.72 0.56
CA ILE A 185 -8.87 -10.38 0.65
C ILE A 185 -8.35 -10.77 2.04
N GLY A 186 -7.32 -11.61 2.05
CA GLY A 186 -6.49 -11.83 3.23
C GLY A 186 -5.31 -10.87 3.29
N TYR A 187 -4.83 -10.61 4.49
CA TYR A 187 -3.59 -9.88 4.75
C TYR A 187 -2.79 -10.61 5.81
N TYR A 188 -1.50 -10.78 5.57
CA TYR A 188 -0.58 -11.36 6.54
C TYR A 188 0.49 -10.34 6.93
N PHE A 189 0.87 -10.31 8.20
CA PHE A 189 1.88 -9.40 8.74
C PHE A 189 3.09 -10.19 9.25
N PRO A 190 4.18 -10.26 8.47
CA PRO A 190 5.41 -10.93 8.90
C PRO A 190 5.93 -10.38 10.23
N GLY A 191 6.15 -11.27 11.21
CA GLY A 191 6.63 -10.88 12.54
C GLY A 191 5.59 -10.18 13.42
N LYS A 192 4.32 -10.12 12.98
CA LYS A 192 3.21 -9.35 13.58
C LYS A 192 3.41 -7.84 13.52
N ALA A 193 2.31 -7.11 13.49
CA ALA A 193 2.35 -5.65 13.40
C ALA A 193 1.25 -4.99 14.23
N ASP A 194 1.54 -3.79 14.73
CA ASP A 194 0.52 -2.88 15.23
C ASP A 194 -0.14 -2.19 14.03
N ILE A 195 -1.44 -2.38 13.87
CA ILE A 195 -2.21 -1.73 12.80
C ILE A 195 -3.32 -0.86 13.38
N MET A 196 -3.77 0.08 12.58
CA MET A 196 -4.98 0.86 12.83
C MET A 196 -6.08 0.34 11.92
N ALA A 197 -7.30 0.28 12.42
CA ALA A 197 -8.48 -0.17 11.69
C ALA A 197 -9.65 0.79 11.88
N LEU A 198 -10.35 1.08 10.79
CA LEU A 198 -11.52 1.97 10.79
C LEU A 198 -12.54 1.42 9.79
N LYS A 199 -13.80 1.36 10.22
CA LYS A 199 -14.94 1.09 9.36
C LYS A 199 -15.90 2.26 9.47
N GLU A 200 -16.20 2.92 8.36
CA GLU A 200 -16.94 4.18 8.36
C GLU A 200 -17.85 4.34 7.15
N LYS A 201 -18.92 5.09 7.33
CA LYS A 201 -19.78 5.61 6.26
C LYS A 201 -19.26 6.98 5.84
N ARG A 202 -19.07 7.19 4.54
CA ARG A 202 -18.58 8.44 3.99
C ARG A 202 -19.57 8.99 2.95
N THR A 203 -19.90 10.26 3.12
CA THR A 203 -20.67 11.03 2.12
C THR A 203 -19.74 12.07 1.51
N GLY A 204 -19.72 12.15 0.20
CA GLY A 204 -18.92 13.11 -0.56
C GLY A 204 -19.66 13.63 -1.76
N ASN A 205 -19.09 14.61 -2.45
CA ASN A 205 -19.68 15.20 -3.64
C ASN A 205 -18.66 15.24 -4.77
N TRP A 206 -19.08 14.93 -5.98
CA TRP A 206 -18.21 14.92 -7.17
C TRP A 206 -17.51 16.26 -7.43
N ASN A 207 -18.09 17.38 -6.98
CA ASN A 207 -17.44 18.68 -7.09
C ASN A 207 -16.11 18.79 -6.32
N THR A 208 -15.86 17.88 -5.39
CA THR A 208 -14.56 17.78 -4.70
C THR A 208 -13.46 17.19 -5.58
N GLN A 209 -13.83 16.53 -6.66
CA GLN A 209 -12.89 15.94 -7.63
C GLN A 209 -12.93 16.62 -8.99
N GLY A 210 -13.96 17.38 -9.29
CA GLY A 210 -14.14 18.02 -10.59
C GLY A 210 -15.15 19.15 -10.54
N THR A 211 -15.81 19.37 -11.68
CA THR A 211 -16.83 20.41 -11.86
C THR A 211 -18.25 19.84 -11.83
N THR A 212 -18.39 18.52 -11.91
CA THR A 212 -19.68 17.83 -11.84
C THR A 212 -20.18 17.83 -10.41
N GLU A 213 -21.47 18.09 -10.22
CA GLU A 213 -22.13 17.96 -8.93
C GLU A 213 -22.83 16.61 -8.80
N GLY A 214 -22.95 16.13 -7.59
CA GLY A 214 -23.65 14.89 -7.25
C GLY A 214 -23.11 14.34 -5.94
N GLU A 215 -24.04 14.11 -5.01
CA GLU A 215 -23.71 13.51 -3.70
C GLU A 215 -23.71 11.98 -3.83
N GLU A 216 -22.70 11.35 -3.24
CA GLU A 216 -22.54 9.92 -3.16
C GLU A 216 -22.28 9.51 -1.70
N THR A 217 -22.68 8.32 -1.36
CA THR A 217 -22.46 7.74 -0.03
C THR A 217 -22.02 6.30 -0.16
N ASN A 218 -20.90 5.95 0.45
CA ASN A 218 -20.37 4.59 0.47
C ASN A 218 -19.83 4.23 1.87
N GLN A 219 -19.75 2.95 2.15
CA GLN A 219 -19.10 2.39 3.33
C GLN A 219 -17.65 2.02 2.97
N PHE A 220 -16.74 2.16 3.92
CA PHE A 220 -15.33 1.82 3.75
C PHE A 220 -14.77 1.07 4.95
N ALA A 221 -13.85 0.14 4.70
CA ALA A 221 -12.91 -0.38 5.67
C ALA A 221 -11.51 0.11 5.33
N THR A 222 -10.83 0.71 6.29
CA THR A 222 -9.50 1.27 6.12
C THR A 222 -8.55 0.67 7.16
N PHE A 223 -7.38 0.18 6.70
CA PHE A 223 -6.33 -0.37 7.55
C PHE A 223 -5.02 0.31 7.23
N TRP A 224 -4.22 0.66 8.26
CA TRP A 224 -2.94 1.34 8.06
C TRP A 224 -1.94 1.08 9.17
N PHE A 225 -0.66 1.26 8.86
CA PHE A 225 0.42 1.41 9.83
C PHE A 225 0.55 2.89 10.19
N GLU A 226 0.57 3.22 11.47
CA GLU A 226 0.84 4.57 11.95
C GLU A 226 2.30 4.70 12.35
N HIS A 227 3.11 5.43 11.57
CA HIS A 227 4.52 5.68 11.86
C HIS A 227 4.73 6.85 12.84
N GLY A 228 3.63 7.50 13.26
CA GLY A 228 3.66 8.64 14.18
C GLY A 228 4.08 9.94 13.50
N LYS A 229 4.45 10.91 14.33
CA LYS A 229 4.92 12.22 13.88
C LYS A 229 6.44 12.24 13.80
N LYS A 230 6.98 12.77 12.69
CA LYS A 230 8.43 12.87 12.43
C LYS A 230 9.14 11.51 12.56
N PRO A 231 8.66 10.45 11.89
CA PRO A 231 9.38 9.19 11.89
C PRO A 231 10.78 9.38 11.33
N THR A 232 11.70 8.56 11.81
CA THR A 232 13.08 8.52 11.34
C THR A 232 13.41 7.06 11.02
N ASP A 233 13.62 6.77 9.74
CA ASP A 233 13.99 5.43 9.24
C ASP A 233 13.00 4.33 9.65
N ALA A 234 11.70 4.63 9.66
CA ALA A 234 10.67 3.63 9.91
C ALA A 234 10.49 2.70 8.69
N ASP A 235 9.92 1.53 8.94
CA ASP A 235 9.70 0.49 7.96
C ASP A 235 8.34 -0.19 8.12
N TYR A 236 7.98 -1.04 7.17
CA TYR A 236 6.85 -1.96 7.24
C TYR A 236 7.02 -3.12 6.26
N SER A 237 6.30 -4.20 6.54
CA SER A 237 6.02 -5.26 5.55
C SER A 237 4.62 -5.83 5.77
N TYR A 238 3.95 -6.17 4.69
CA TYR A 238 2.70 -6.91 4.72
C TYR A 238 2.50 -7.68 3.42
N VAL A 239 1.65 -8.69 3.48
CA VAL A 239 1.28 -9.53 2.34
C VAL A 239 -0.20 -9.33 2.05
N ILE A 240 -0.54 -9.17 0.78
CA ILE A 240 -1.90 -9.18 0.28
C ILE A 240 -2.16 -10.55 -0.32
N LEU A 241 -3.27 -11.18 0.04
CA LEU A 241 -3.71 -12.49 -0.40
C LEU A 241 -5.05 -12.35 -1.13
N PRO A 242 -5.04 -12.03 -2.44
CA PRO A 242 -6.26 -11.81 -3.21
C PRO A 242 -7.08 -13.09 -3.34
N GLY A 243 -8.39 -13.00 -3.06
CA GLY A 243 -9.32 -14.13 -3.21
C GLY A 243 -9.27 -15.18 -2.12
N LYS A 244 -8.38 -15.06 -1.12
CA LYS A 244 -8.31 -15.99 0.01
C LYS A 244 -9.41 -15.70 1.01
N ASP A 245 -10.14 -16.75 1.41
CA ASP A 245 -11.10 -16.68 2.50
C ASP A 245 -10.42 -16.62 3.89
N ALA A 246 -11.22 -16.55 4.95
CA ALA A 246 -10.70 -16.44 6.32
C ALA A 246 -9.84 -17.65 6.73
N GLN A 247 -10.25 -18.86 6.36
CA GLN A 247 -9.52 -20.09 6.72
C GLN A 247 -8.22 -20.21 5.91
N GLU A 248 -8.26 -19.86 4.64
CA GLU A 248 -7.07 -19.85 3.78
C GLU A 248 -6.06 -18.80 4.27
N THR A 249 -6.54 -17.62 4.70
CA THR A 249 -5.71 -16.55 5.28
C THR A 249 -5.06 -17.01 6.59
N GLU A 250 -5.80 -17.66 7.47
CA GLU A 250 -5.27 -18.23 8.73
C GLU A 250 -4.21 -19.30 8.44
N ASN A 251 -4.49 -20.20 7.49
CA ASN A 251 -3.57 -21.27 7.10
C ASN A 251 -2.27 -20.70 6.54
N TYR A 252 -2.36 -19.67 5.67
CA TYR A 252 -1.19 -18.97 5.13
C TYR A 252 -0.38 -18.31 6.25
N ALA A 253 -1.04 -17.62 7.18
CA ALA A 253 -0.36 -16.96 8.31
C ALA A 253 0.35 -17.94 9.24
N ALA A 254 -0.17 -19.17 9.35
CA ALA A 254 0.46 -20.25 10.13
C ALA A 254 1.70 -20.84 9.43
N ASN A 255 1.74 -20.85 8.10
CA ASN A 255 2.82 -21.42 7.29
C ASN A 255 3.04 -20.57 6.04
N PRO A 256 3.58 -19.35 6.16
CA PRO A 256 3.77 -18.47 5.03
C PRO A 256 4.84 -19.00 4.08
N ASP A 257 4.61 -18.91 2.78
CA ASP A 257 5.57 -19.31 1.76
C ASP A 257 6.66 -18.28 1.54
N ILE A 258 6.45 -17.03 1.99
CA ILE A 258 7.41 -15.94 1.85
C ILE A 258 8.31 -15.76 3.07
N GLU A 259 9.49 -15.21 2.81
CA GLU A 259 10.40 -14.67 3.83
C GLU A 259 10.91 -13.30 3.40
N VAL A 260 10.75 -12.29 4.26
CA VAL A 260 11.36 -10.97 4.04
C VAL A 260 12.83 -11.03 4.46
N LEU A 261 13.73 -11.10 3.50
CA LEU A 261 15.18 -11.26 3.71
C LEU A 261 15.86 -9.95 4.08
N GLU A 262 15.37 -8.84 3.53
CA GLU A 262 15.92 -7.51 3.76
C GLU A 262 14.83 -6.45 3.64
N CYS A 263 14.75 -5.57 4.63
CA CYS A 263 13.92 -4.37 4.61
C CYS A 263 14.75 -3.21 5.15
N SER A 264 15.53 -2.56 4.28
CA SER A 264 16.45 -1.50 4.70
C SER A 264 16.62 -0.40 3.66
N GLY A 265 17.31 0.67 4.04
CA GLY A 265 17.70 1.73 3.11
C GLY A 265 18.65 1.27 1.98
N ASP A 266 19.24 0.09 2.07
CA ASP A 266 20.18 -0.47 1.07
C ASP A 266 19.49 -1.42 0.09
N ALA A 267 18.53 -2.24 0.56
CA ALA A 267 17.76 -3.18 -0.27
C ALA A 267 16.42 -3.53 0.34
N HIS A 268 15.47 -3.93 -0.52
CA HIS A 268 14.32 -4.74 -0.16
C HIS A 268 14.43 -6.07 -0.87
N ALA A 269 14.26 -7.17 -0.13
CA ALA A 269 14.36 -8.51 -0.70
C ALA A 269 13.37 -9.46 -0.06
N VAL A 270 12.74 -10.26 -0.90
CA VAL A 270 11.79 -11.29 -0.48
C VAL A 270 12.11 -12.58 -1.22
N ARG A 271 12.04 -13.69 -0.49
CA ARG A 271 12.08 -15.04 -1.07
C ARG A 271 10.70 -15.67 -0.96
N GLU A 272 10.26 -16.29 -2.02
CA GLU A 272 9.16 -17.21 -2.06
C GLU A 272 9.75 -18.63 -2.10
N ASN A 273 9.42 -19.44 -1.08
CA ASN A 273 10.11 -20.69 -0.80
C ASN A 273 9.64 -21.84 -1.69
N SER A 274 8.36 -21.90 -2.03
CA SER A 274 7.78 -22.99 -2.83
C SER A 274 8.23 -22.91 -4.29
N LEU A 275 8.39 -21.70 -4.81
CA LEU A 275 8.87 -21.42 -6.16
C LEU A 275 10.40 -21.41 -6.27
N GLY A 276 11.11 -21.38 -5.15
CA GLY A 276 12.56 -21.17 -5.12
C GLY A 276 12.97 -19.82 -5.72
N LEU A 277 12.14 -18.80 -5.52
CA LEU A 277 12.28 -17.50 -6.16
C LEU A 277 12.72 -16.44 -5.15
N THR A 278 13.74 -15.66 -5.49
CA THR A 278 14.22 -14.52 -4.72
C THR A 278 14.17 -13.27 -5.57
N ALA A 279 13.53 -12.21 -5.07
CA ALA A 279 13.47 -10.93 -5.75
C ALA A 279 14.04 -9.82 -4.86
N VAL A 280 14.82 -8.92 -5.45
CA VAL A 280 15.57 -7.88 -4.73
C VAL A 280 15.51 -6.55 -5.48
N ASN A 281 15.19 -5.48 -4.76
CA ASN A 281 15.40 -4.09 -5.20
C ASN A 281 16.57 -3.49 -4.42
N PHE A 282 17.68 -3.24 -5.10
CA PHE A 282 18.86 -2.55 -4.56
C PHE A 282 18.73 -1.05 -4.77
N TRP A 283 18.85 -0.26 -3.69
CA TRP A 283 18.57 1.17 -3.70
C TRP A 283 19.77 2.06 -4.02
N ASN A 284 20.99 1.55 -3.89
CA ASN A 284 22.20 2.36 -4.05
C ASN A 284 23.34 1.59 -4.73
N SER A 285 24.48 2.27 -4.92
CA SER A 285 25.66 1.74 -5.63
C SER A 285 26.84 1.40 -4.70
N LYS A 286 26.56 1.11 -3.42
CA LYS A 286 27.60 0.83 -2.43
C LYS A 286 28.14 -0.61 -2.47
N GLY A 287 27.48 -1.47 -3.23
CA GLY A 287 27.71 -2.91 -3.19
C GLY A 287 26.96 -3.57 -2.02
N LYS A 288 26.03 -4.44 -2.35
CA LYS A 288 25.22 -5.19 -1.38
C LYS A 288 25.00 -6.60 -1.87
N THR A 289 25.05 -7.55 -0.97
CA THR A 289 24.72 -8.95 -1.23
C THR A 289 23.53 -9.35 -0.37
N VAL A 290 22.52 -9.96 -0.99
CA VAL A 290 21.38 -10.59 -0.34
C VAL A 290 21.20 -11.97 -0.96
N GLU A 291 21.19 -13.03 -0.15
CA GLU A 291 21.01 -14.44 -0.58
C GLU A 291 21.82 -14.82 -1.84
N GLY A 292 23.10 -14.45 -1.87
CA GLY A 292 23.98 -14.75 -2.99
C GLY A 292 23.83 -13.84 -4.21
N ILE A 293 22.82 -12.97 -4.25
CA ILE A 293 22.68 -11.95 -5.30
C ILE A 293 23.45 -10.71 -4.89
N THR A 294 24.46 -10.34 -5.68
CA THR A 294 25.28 -9.16 -5.41
C THR A 294 25.06 -8.09 -6.48
N SER A 295 24.79 -6.86 -6.05
CA SER A 295 24.76 -5.71 -6.96
C SER A 295 25.66 -4.59 -6.44
N ASN A 296 26.42 -3.97 -7.35
CA ASN A 296 27.21 -2.76 -7.10
C ASN A 296 26.53 -1.50 -7.68
N LYS A 297 25.26 -1.62 -8.07
CA LYS A 297 24.42 -0.52 -8.59
C LYS A 297 23.01 -0.63 -8.03
N ALA A 298 22.29 0.48 -8.08
CA ALA A 298 20.83 0.45 -7.91
C ALA A 298 20.21 -0.39 -9.05
N ALA A 299 19.47 -1.45 -8.70
CA ALA A 299 18.95 -2.43 -9.65
C ALA A 299 17.79 -3.20 -9.07
N SER A 300 16.94 -3.76 -9.92
CA SER A 300 15.98 -4.82 -9.57
C SER A 300 16.48 -6.14 -10.15
N VAL A 301 16.35 -7.22 -9.40
CA VAL A 301 16.72 -8.57 -9.82
C VAL A 301 15.66 -9.56 -9.34
N THR A 302 15.24 -10.44 -10.23
CA THR A 302 14.43 -11.61 -9.89
C THR A 302 15.22 -12.86 -10.27
N MET A 303 15.43 -13.77 -9.33
CA MET A 303 16.19 -15.00 -9.53
C MET A 303 15.37 -16.20 -9.07
N GLN A 304 15.32 -17.23 -9.89
CA GLN A 304 14.71 -18.51 -9.55
C GLN A 304 15.74 -19.64 -9.63
N VAL A 305 15.71 -20.52 -8.65
CA VAL A 305 16.51 -21.75 -8.65
C VAL A 305 15.58 -22.94 -8.65
N SER A 306 15.56 -23.68 -9.75
CA SER A 306 14.74 -24.89 -9.92
C SER A 306 15.55 -25.99 -10.59
N ASP A 307 15.55 -27.19 -10.03
CA ASP A 307 16.25 -28.38 -10.56
C ASP A 307 17.74 -28.14 -10.87
N GLY A 308 18.42 -27.33 -10.08
CA GLY A 308 19.82 -26.96 -10.27
C GLY A 308 20.06 -25.94 -11.38
N VAL A 309 19.02 -25.39 -11.98
CA VAL A 309 19.10 -24.32 -12.98
C VAL A 309 18.81 -22.98 -12.30
N VAL A 310 19.63 -21.98 -12.60
CA VAL A 310 19.43 -20.60 -12.14
C VAL A 310 18.95 -19.77 -13.33
N SER A 311 17.76 -19.17 -13.16
CA SER A 311 17.18 -18.21 -14.10
C SER A 311 17.17 -16.82 -13.47
N VAL A 312 17.47 -15.78 -14.23
CA VAL A 312 17.57 -14.39 -13.74
C VAL A 312 16.82 -13.44 -14.69
N GLY A 313 16.01 -12.57 -14.12
CA GLY A 313 15.30 -11.48 -14.80
C GLY A 313 15.76 -10.10 -14.31
#